data_f3d8e84e97825c1c9047d9c642db3f4b
#
_entry.id   f3d8e84e97825c1c9047d9c642db3f4b
#
_cell.length_a   1.000
_cell.length_b   1.000
_cell.length_c   1.000
_cell.angle_alpha   90.00
_cell.angle_beta   90.00
_cell.angle_gamma   90.00
#
_symmetry.space_group_name_H-M   'P 1'
#
loop_
_entity.id
_entity.type
_entity.pdbx_description
1 polymer ?
#
loop_
_entity_poly.entity_id
_entity_poly.type
_entity_poly.pdbx_seq_one_letter_code
_entity_poly.pdbx_strand_id
1 'polypeptide(L)'
;TSSLSIASIGSAIKNPGRLLGIHFFNPAPLMPLVEIIPAVSSDVKIVEKARSIINSWGKITVLAKDTPGFIVNRVARPYYGEAVRIYEEGIADPATIDWAMTELGGFRMGPFTLMDFIGHDVNYAVTESVFKEFYYDPRYKPNFSQKRMVEAGWLGRKTGKGFYNYHEGSTKPEPNKDPALAEAILKRILAMLINEAADALYLN
;
A
#
# COMPACT_ATOMS: atom_id res chain seq x y z
N THR A 1 3.26 11.34 7.52
CA THR A 1 2.09 11.14 6.65
C THR A 1 2.40 10.16 5.53
N SER A 2 1.42 9.43 5.07
CA SER A 2 1.53 8.50 3.93
C SER A 2 0.75 8.97 2.69
N SER A 3 0.03 10.09 2.79
CA SER A 3 -0.92 10.51 1.75
C SER A 3 -1.13 12.03 1.64
N LEU A 4 -0.56 12.84 2.55
CA LEU A 4 -0.70 14.29 2.48
C LEU A 4 0.47 14.91 1.70
N SER A 5 0.19 15.89 0.85
CA SER A 5 1.20 16.68 0.15
C SER A 5 2.07 17.45 1.14
N ILE A 6 3.37 17.29 1.06
CA ILE A 6 4.34 18.01 1.89
C ILE A 6 4.36 19.48 1.50
N ALA A 7 4.21 19.78 0.21
CA ALA A 7 4.11 21.16 -0.27
C ALA A 7 2.91 21.89 0.35
N SER A 8 1.75 21.22 0.43
CA SER A 8 0.55 21.79 1.06
C SER A 8 0.77 22.11 2.55
N ILE A 9 1.42 21.23 3.29
CA ILE A 9 1.78 21.49 4.69
C ILE A 9 2.76 22.67 4.78
N GLY A 10 3.71 22.75 3.84
CA GLY A 10 4.71 23.79 3.75
C GLY A 10 4.14 25.20 3.59
N SER A 11 2.98 25.34 2.93
CA SER A 11 2.33 26.63 2.71
C SER A 11 1.85 27.30 4.01
N ALA A 12 1.65 26.52 5.07
CA ALA A 12 1.16 27.01 6.37
C ALA A 12 2.27 27.38 7.36
N ILE A 13 3.55 27.24 7.01
CA ILE A 13 4.67 27.48 7.93
C ILE A 13 5.56 28.65 7.48
N LYS A 14 6.19 29.32 8.46
CA LYS A 14 7.04 30.50 8.19
C LYS A 14 8.29 30.20 7.36
N ASN A 15 8.88 29.01 7.53
CA ASN A 15 10.14 28.63 6.89
C ASN A 15 9.96 27.32 6.10
N PRO A 16 9.28 27.34 4.96
CA PRO A 16 8.98 26.13 4.19
C PRO A 16 10.23 25.38 3.69
N GLY A 17 11.36 26.09 3.50
CA GLY A 17 12.64 25.45 3.15
C GLY A 17 13.17 24.46 4.20
N ARG A 18 12.68 24.52 5.43
CA ARG A 18 13.06 23.59 6.51
C ARG A 18 12.11 22.38 6.62
N LEU A 19 11.06 22.32 5.82
CA LEU A 19 10.10 21.22 5.83
C LEU A 19 10.49 20.16 4.81
N LEU A 20 10.36 18.91 5.21
CA LEU A 20 10.35 17.73 4.35
C LEU A 20 9.50 16.63 5.00
N GLY A 21 9.02 15.68 4.22
CA GLY A 21 8.37 14.47 4.72
C GLY A 21 9.40 13.42 5.10
N ILE A 22 9.14 12.70 6.18
CA ILE A 22 9.87 11.48 6.56
C ILE A 22 8.83 10.39 6.79
N HIS A 23 8.87 9.36 5.96
CA HIS A 23 7.89 8.28 6.00
C HIS A 23 8.56 6.99 6.45
N PHE A 24 8.19 6.55 7.66
CA PHE A 24 8.58 5.27 8.23
C PHE A 24 7.53 4.21 7.94
N PHE A 25 7.97 2.97 7.77
CA PHE A 25 7.07 1.82 7.64
C PHE A 25 6.85 1.16 9.00
N ASN A 26 5.64 0.66 9.21
CA ASN A 26 5.25 0.05 10.49
C ASN A 26 5.66 -1.43 10.56
N PRO A 27 6.32 -1.90 11.64
CA PRO A 27 6.78 -1.14 12.82
C PRO A 27 8.08 -0.36 12.54
N ALA A 28 8.08 0.94 12.81
CA ALA A 28 9.20 1.83 12.48
C ALA A 28 10.58 1.38 13.05
N PRO A 29 10.68 0.82 14.26
CA PRO A 29 11.96 0.32 14.76
C PRO A 29 12.55 -0.82 13.93
N LEU A 30 11.71 -1.70 13.38
CA LEU A 30 12.13 -2.92 12.68
C LEU A 30 12.34 -2.71 11.17
N MET A 31 11.54 -1.85 10.55
CA MET A 31 11.59 -1.65 9.10
C MET A 31 12.79 -0.78 8.74
N PRO A 32 13.71 -1.27 7.87
CA PRO A 32 14.93 -0.55 7.54
C PRO A 32 14.70 0.64 6.59
N LEU A 33 13.73 0.54 5.68
CA LEU A 33 13.47 1.55 4.66
C LEU A 33 12.78 2.78 5.24
N VAL A 34 13.23 3.97 4.80
CA VAL A 34 12.61 5.27 5.12
C VAL A 34 12.57 6.12 3.85
N GLU A 35 11.41 6.60 3.47
CA GLU A 35 11.26 7.55 2.38
C GLU A 35 11.46 8.97 2.90
N ILE A 36 12.29 9.74 2.21
CA ILE A 36 12.50 11.17 2.44
C ILE A 36 11.85 11.93 1.29
N ILE A 37 10.91 12.79 1.61
CA ILE A 37 10.05 13.47 0.64
C ILE A 37 10.30 14.98 0.72
N PRO A 38 11.18 15.53 -0.12
CA PRO A 38 11.34 16.98 -0.24
C PRO A 38 10.06 17.61 -0.82
N ALA A 39 9.59 18.70 -0.23
CA ALA A 39 8.64 19.58 -0.90
C ALA A 39 9.35 20.43 -1.97
N VAL A 40 8.61 21.06 -2.84
CA VAL A 40 9.14 22.00 -3.86
C VAL A 40 9.96 23.14 -3.24
N SER A 41 9.69 23.48 -1.99
CA SER A 41 10.37 24.55 -1.22
C SER A 41 11.52 24.05 -0.35
N SER A 42 11.73 22.73 -0.20
CA SER A 42 12.74 22.19 0.72
C SER A 42 14.17 22.58 0.35
N ASP A 43 14.94 23.06 1.32
CA ASP A 43 16.38 23.32 1.13
C ASP A 43 17.15 21.99 1.01
N VAL A 44 17.95 21.87 -0.02
CA VAL A 44 18.78 20.68 -0.30
C VAL A 44 19.66 20.33 0.90
N LYS A 45 20.23 21.32 1.58
CA LYS A 45 21.08 21.08 2.77
C LYS A 45 20.29 20.46 3.93
N ILE A 46 19.01 20.82 4.08
CA ILE A 46 18.14 20.26 5.10
C ILE A 46 17.79 18.81 4.74
N VAL A 47 17.53 18.53 3.46
CA VAL A 47 17.28 17.19 2.96
C VAL A 47 18.47 16.27 3.22
N GLU A 48 19.69 16.69 2.85
CA GLU A 48 20.91 15.91 3.06
C GLU A 48 21.21 15.70 4.54
N LYS A 49 20.98 16.71 5.39
CA LYS A 49 21.13 16.57 6.84
C LYS A 49 20.15 15.55 7.40
N ALA A 50 18.89 15.58 6.98
CA ALA A 50 17.88 14.60 7.42
C ALA A 50 18.26 13.18 7.00
N ARG A 51 18.70 12.98 5.77
CA ARG A 51 19.20 11.68 5.28
C ARG A 51 20.37 11.16 6.10
N SER A 52 21.37 12.02 6.38
CA SER A 52 22.54 11.67 7.19
C SER A 52 22.12 11.22 8.60
N ILE A 53 21.22 11.94 9.25
CA ILE A 53 20.71 11.59 10.59
C ILE A 53 19.97 10.24 10.56
N ILE A 54 19.04 10.06 9.60
CA ILE A 54 18.25 8.83 9.52
C ILE A 54 19.14 7.62 9.21
N ASN A 55 20.11 7.78 8.31
CA ASN A 55 21.07 6.72 7.99
C ASN A 55 21.95 6.36 9.20
N SER A 56 22.30 7.33 10.07
CA SER A 56 23.07 7.06 11.29
C SER A 56 22.32 6.19 12.31
N TRP A 57 20.99 6.06 12.17
CA TRP A 57 20.16 5.14 12.95
C TRP A 57 20.11 3.72 12.38
N GLY A 58 20.93 3.41 11.37
CA GLY A 58 20.95 2.11 10.69
C GLY A 58 19.79 1.93 9.69
N LYS A 59 19.13 3.03 9.29
CA LYS A 59 18.07 3.01 8.29
C LYS A 59 18.65 3.20 6.87
N ILE A 60 17.89 2.79 5.89
CA ILE A 60 18.17 3.00 4.46
C ILE A 60 17.22 4.05 3.94
N THR A 61 17.74 5.23 3.58
CA THR A 61 16.90 6.32 3.07
C THR A 61 16.83 6.32 1.54
N VAL A 62 15.64 6.55 0.99
CA VAL A 62 15.39 6.82 -0.42
C VAL A 62 14.72 8.18 -0.58
N LEU A 63 15.05 8.91 -1.65
CA LEU A 63 14.34 10.12 -2.01
C LEU A 63 13.10 9.74 -2.79
N ALA A 64 11.98 10.31 -2.39
CA ALA A 64 10.70 10.17 -3.09
C ALA A 64 10.17 11.55 -3.45
N LYS A 65 9.54 11.69 -4.61
CA LYS A 65 8.81 12.92 -4.95
C LYS A 65 7.58 13.08 -4.05
N ASP A 66 7.15 14.31 -3.84
CA ASP A 66 5.90 14.66 -3.13
C ASP A 66 4.69 14.36 -4.03
N THR A 67 4.54 13.04 -4.31
CA THR A 67 3.46 12.48 -5.14
C THR A 67 2.60 11.52 -4.30
N PRO A 68 1.35 11.28 -4.66
CA PRO A 68 0.43 10.46 -3.86
C PRO A 68 0.95 9.05 -3.61
N GLY A 69 1.05 8.67 -2.33
CA GLY A 69 1.59 7.35 -1.93
C GLY A 69 3.11 7.22 -2.06
N PHE A 70 3.82 8.28 -2.41
CA PHE A 70 5.28 8.33 -2.58
C PHE A 70 5.77 7.20 -3.51
N ILE A 71 6.66 6.32 -3.05
CA ILE A 71 7.12 5.16 -3.84
C ILE A 71 6.36 3.90 -3.43
N VAL A 72 6.49 3.48 -2.16
CA VAL A 72 6.03 2.15 -1.73
C VAL A 72 4.50 2.03 -1.74
N ASN A 73 3.80 3.00 -1.17
CA ASN A 73 2.32 2.96 -1.16
C ASN A 73 1.73 3.07 -2.56
N ARG A 74 2.38 3.79 -3.47
CA ARG A 74 2.00 3.85 -4.88
C ARG A 74 2.18 2.48 -5.54
N VAL A 75 3.40 1.94 -5.52
CA VAL A 75 3.74 0.66 -6.19
C VAL A 75 2.98 -0.52 -5.59
N ALA A 76 2.68 -0.49 -4.29
CA ALA A 76 1.95 -1.56 -3.63
C ALA A 76 0.42 -1.52 -3.83
N ARG A 77 -0.16 -0.42 -4.33
CA ARG A 77 -1.64 -0.34 -4.50
C ARG A 77 -2.22 -1.46 -5.37
N PRO A 78 -1.64 -1.80 -6.53
CA PRO A 78 -2.16 -2.89 -7.34
C PRO A 78 -2.22 -4.25 -6.63
N TYR A 79 -1.37 -4.50 -5.62
CA TYR A 79 -1.42 -5.73 -4.83
C TYR A 79 -2.80 -5.97 -4.21
N TYR A 80 -3.40 -4.91 -3.69
CA TYR A 80 -4.74 -4.96 -3.12
C TYR A 80 -5.81 -4.82 -4.19
N GLY A 81 -5.70 -3.78 -5.01
CA GLY A 81 -6.73 -3.43 -5.98
C GLY A 81 -6.97 -4.53 -7.00
N GLU A 82 -5.91 -5.14 -7.53
CA GLU A 82 -6.04 -6.19 -8.53
C GLU A 82 -6.54 -7.50 -7.92
N ALA A 83 -6.11 -7.84 -6.70
CA ALA A 83 -6.63 -8.98 -5.98
C ALA A 83 -8.15 -8.87 -5.75
N VAL A 84 -8.63 -7.70 -5.32
CA VAL A 84 -10.08 -7.49 -5.14
C VAL A 84 -10.82 -7.50 -6.47
N ARG A 85 -10.24 -7.02 -7.58
CA ARG A 85 -10.84 -7.14 -8.92
C ARG A 85 -11.00 -8.60 -9.34
N ILE A 86 -9.98 -9.43 -9.16
CA ILE A 86 -10.04 -10.88 -9.43
C ILE A 86 -11.19 -11.52 -8.63
N TYR A 87 -11.35 -11.12 -7.38
CA TYR A 87 -12.44 -11.57 -6.52
C TYR A 87 -13.81 -11.07 -7.02
N GLU A 88 -13.96 -9.78 -7.33
CA GLU A 88 -15.21 -9.18 -7.82
C GLU A 88 -15.63 -9.73 -9.19
N GLU A 89 -14.68 -10.15 -10.01
CA GLU A 89 -14.90 -10.82 -11.30
C GLU A 89 -15.33 -12.29 -11.12
N GLY A 90 -15.31 -12.82 -9.90
CA GLY A 90 -15.68 -14.21 -9.61
C GLY A 90 -14.65 -15.25 -10.10
N ILE A 91 -13.43 -14.84 -10.40
CA ILE A 91 -12.36 -15.74 -10.89
C ILE A 91 -11.85 -16.63 -9.76
N ALA A 92 -11.64 -16.07 -8.56
CA ALA A 92 -11.18 -16.81 -7.40
C ALA A 92 -11.66 -16.17 -6.10
N ASP A 93 -11.79 -16.99 -5.05
CA ASP A 93 -12.07 -16.53 -3.70
C ASP A 93 -10.82 -15.97 -2.99
N PRO A 94 -10.98 -15.24 -1.87
CA PRO A 94 -9.88 -14.67 -1.11
C PRO A 94 -8.81 -15.67 -0.68
N ALA A 95 -9.21 -16.89 -0.28
CA ALA A 95 -8.28 -17.92 0.20
C ALA A 95 -7.38 -18.42 -0.93
N THR A 96 -7.95 -18.63 -2.11
CA THR A 96 -7.25 -19.04 -3.32
C THR A 96 -6.25 -17.98 -3.80
N ILE A 97 -6.66 -16.70 -3.80
CA ILE A 97 -5.79 -15.60 -4.19
C ILE A 97 -4.65 -15.42 -3.18
N ASP A 98 -4.94 -15.46 -1.89
CA ASP A 98 -3.92 -15.39 -0.85
C ASP A 98 -2.92 -16.54 -0.96
N TRP A 99 -3.40 -17.76 -1.18
CA TRP A 99 -2.57 -18.96 -1.36
C TRP A 99 -1.66 -18.81 -2.59
N ALA A 100 -2.18 -18.39 -3.73
CA ALA A 100 -1.39 -18.17 -4.94
C ALA A 100 -0.26 -17.17 -4.70
N MET A 101 -0.55 -16.06 -4.03
CA MET A 101 0.44 -15.02 -3.76
C MET A 101 1.49 -15.42 -2.72
N THR A 102 1.13 -16.25 -1.74
CA THR A 102 2.10 -16.72 -0.74
C THR A 102 2.95 -17.88 -1.27
N GLU A 103 2.33 -18.91 -1.82
CA GLU A 103 3.04 -20.14 -2.21
C GLU A 103 3.83 -19.98 -3.52
N LEU A 104 3.22 -19.35 -4.54
CA LEU A 104 3.89 -19.17 -5.82
C LEU A 104 4.63 -17.83 -5.89
N GLY A 105 4.03 -16.79 -5.32
CA GLY A 105 4.60 -15.44 -5.36
C GLY A 105 5.66 -15.16 -4.30
N GLY A 106 5.77 -15.98 -3.27
CA GLY A 106 6.73 -15.83 -2.17
C GLY A 106 6.44 -14.63 -1.25
N PHE A 107 5.25 -14.07 -1.30
CA PHE A 107 4.85 -12.99 -0.40
C PHE A 107 4.57 -13.53 1.01
N ARG A 108 4.97 -12.79 2.06
CA ARG A 108 4.75 -13.21 3.46
C ARG A 108 3.27 -13.29 3.85
N MET A 109 2.43 -12.48 3.23
CA MET A 109 0.99 -12.46 3.41
C MET A 109 0.32 -12.25 2.06
N GLY A 110 -0.77 -12.98 1.84
CA GLY A 110 -1.63 -12.72 0.70
C GLY A 110 -2.39 -11.39 0.87
N PRO A 111 -2.91 -10.82 -0.23
CA PRO A 111 -3.49 -9.47 -0.24
C PRO A 111 -4.69 -9.32 0.71
N PHE A 112 -5.55 -10.32 0.82
CA PHE A 112 -6.73 -10.27 1.68
C PHE A 112 -6.36 -10.40 3.16
N THR A 113 -5.44 -11.31 3.49
CA THR A 113 -4.88 -11.41 4.85
C THR A 113 -4.19 -10.13 5.26
N LEU A 114 -3.49 -9.47 4.34
CA LEU A 114 -2.78 -8.22 4.60
C LEU A 114 -3.75 -7.04 4.78
N MET A 115 -4.82 -6.96 3.97
CA MET A 115 -5.87 -5.94 4.15
C MET A 115 -6.57 -6.08 5.51
N ASP A 116 -6.90 -7.31 5.91
CA ASP A 116 -7.49 -7.59 7.22
C ASP A 116 -6.53 -7.27 8.39
N PHE A 117 -5.22 -7.42 8.16
CA PHE A 117 -4.20 -7.07 9.16
C PHE A 117 -4.03 -5.55 9.32
N ILE A 118 -3.99 -4.81 8.21
CA ILE A 118 -3.87 -3.33 8.21
C ILE A 118 -5.15 -2.68 8.75
N GLY A 119 -6.28 -3.24 8.39
CA GLY A 119 -7.61 -2.71 8.61
C GLY A 119 -8.17 -2.03 7.35
N HIS A 120 -9.42 -2.40 7.01
CA HIS A 120 -10.08 -1.94 5.79
C HIS A 120 -10.31 -0.44 5.77
N ASP A 121 -10.60 0.18 6.92
CA ASP A 121 -10.75 1.64 7.05
C ASP A 121 -9.47 2.37 6.62
N VAL A 122 -8.32 1.93 7.11
CA VAL A 122 -7.02 2.53 6.76
C VAL A 122 -6.67 2.25 5.30
N ASN A 123 -6.75 0.98 4.87
CA ASN A 123 -6.36 0.60 3.51
C ASN A 123 -7.26 1.26 2.46
N TYR A 124 -8.57 1.30 2.70
CA TYR A 124 -9.55 1.93 1.81
C TYR A 124 -9.36 3.45 1.73
N ALA A 125 -9.16 4.13 2.87
CA ALA A 125 -8.92 5.58 2.90
C ALA A 125 -7.67 5.97 2.09
N VAL A 126 -6.60 5.19 2.19
CA VAL A 126 -5.39 5.41 1.37
C VAL A 126 -5.68 5.18 -0.11
N THR A 127 -6.46 4.15 -0.47
CA THR A 127 -6.84 3.88 -1.86
C THR A 127 -7.67 5.03 -2.44
N GLU A 128 -8.66 5.54 -1.69
CA GLU A 128 -9.45 6.71 -2.13
C GLU A 128 -8.59 7.96 -2.30
N SER A 129 -7.68 8.23 -1.37
CA SER A 129 -6.78 9.37 -1.45
C SER A 129 -5.90 9.29 -2.71
N VAL A 130 -5.25 8.15 -2.93
CA VAL A 130 -4.41 7.93 -4.11
C VAL A 130 -5.22 8.07 -5.39
N PHE A 131 -6.41 7.49 -5.46
CA PHE A 131 -7.29 7.59 -6.64
C PHE A 131 -7.67 9.04 -6.98
N LYS A 132 -8.04 9.85 -5.98
CA LYS A 132 -8.38 11.26 -6.17
C LYS A 132 -7.16 12.08 -6.59
N GLU A 133 -6.05 11.88 -5.92
CA GLU A 133 -4.82 12.64 -6.15
C GLU A 133 -4.13 12.28 -7.49
N PHE A 134 -4.35 11.08 -8.03
CA PHE A 134 -3.96 10.68 -9.38
C PHE A 134 -5.03 11.04 -10.43
N TYR A 135 -5.83 12.07 -10.15
CA TYR A 135 -6.86 12.56 -11.08
C TYR A 135 -7.81 11.48 -11.59
N TYR A 136 -8.19 10.57 -10.67
CA TYR A 136 -9.12 9.47 -10.94
C TYR A 136 -8.60 8.43 -11.95
N ASP A 137 -7.30 8.22 -12.00
CA ASP A 137 -6.70 7.18 -12.85
C ASP A 137 -7.32 5.80 -12.50
N PRO A 138 -7.90 5.09 -13.49
CA PRO A 138 -8.60 3.83 -13.27
C PRO A 138 -7.73 2.72 -12.66
N ARG A 139 -6.40 2.82 -12.75
CA ARG A 139 -5.48 1.88 -12.08
C ARG A 139 -5.67 1.85 -10.56
N TYR A 140 -6.00 2.99 -9.97
CA TYR A 140 -6.17 3.14 -8.51
C TYR A 140 -7.62 3.15 -8.05
N LYS A 141 -8.57 2.87 -8.95
CA LYS A 141 -10.00 2.91 -8.63
C LYS A 141 -10.33 2.00 -7.45
N PRO A 142 -10.98 2.53 -6.38
CA PRO A 142 -11.42 1.74 -5.25
C PRO A 142 -12.45 0.68 -5.65
N ASN A 143 -12.46 -0.43 -4.92
CA ASN A 143 -13.35 -1.56 -5.14
C ASN A 143 -14.58 -1.48 -4.23
N PHE A 144 -15.74 -1.91 -4.73
CA PHE A 144 -16.99 -1.89 -3.96
C PHE A 144 -16.97 -2.86 -2.79
N SER A 145 -16.39 -4.05 -2.95
CA SER A 145 -16.30 -5.06 -1.88
C SER A 145 -15.61 -4.50 -0.65
N GLN A 146 -14.46 -3.85 -0.82
CA GLN A 146 -13.75 -3.23 0.31
C GLN A 146 -14.54 -2.08 0.93
N LYS A 147 -15.18 -1.25 0.10
CA LYS A 147 -16.03 -0.16 0.57
C LYS A 147 -17.17 -0.68 1.45
N ARG A 148 -17.88 -1.74 1.01
CA ARG A 148 -18.99 -2.33 1.78
C ARG A 148 -18.52 -2.94 3.09
N MET A 149 -17.32 -3.49 3.16
CA MET A 149 -16.74 -3.96 4.42
C MET A 149 -16.53 -2.81 5.41
N VAL A 150 -16.00 -1.68 4.95
CA VAL A 150 -15.83 -0.49 5.80
C VAL A 150 -17.18 0.01 6.31
N GLU A 151 -18.18 0.13 5.43
CA GLU A 151 -19.53 0.56 5.79
C GLU A 151 -20.22 -0.41 6.78
N ALA A 152 -19.94 -1.72 6.68
CA ALA A 152 -20.44 -2.75 7.59
C ALA A 152 -19.66 -2.84 8.90
N GLY A 153 -18.58 -2.08 9.09
CA GLY A 153 -17.71 -2.18 10.25
C GLY A 153 -16.84 -3.44 10.29
N TRP A 154 -16.71 -4.16 9.17
CA TRP A 154 -15.87 -5.34 9.05
C TRP A 154 -14.44 -4.91 8.69
N LEU A 155 -13.73 -4.41 9.70
CA LEU A 155 -12.44 -3.75 9.50
C LEU A 155 -11.24 -4.69 9.57
N GLY A 156 -11.45 -6.00 9.54
CA GLY A 156 -10.42 -7.01 9.63
C GLY A 156 -10.18 -7.50 11.07
N ARG A 157 -8.95 -7.88 11.39
CA ARG A 157 -8.60 -8.49 12.68
C ARG A 157 -9.03 -7.66 13.89
N LYS A 158 -8.92 -6.35 13.82
CA LYS A 158 -9.25 -5.45 14.94
C LYS A 158 -10.74 -5.44 15.33
N THR A 159 -11.63 -5.86 14.43
CA THR A 159 -13.07 -6.01 14.67
C THR A 159 -13.53 -7.47 14.66
N GLY A 160 -12.59 -8.42 14.58
CA GLY A 160 -12.89 -9.85 14.52
C GLY A 160 -13.42 -10.34 13.17
N LYS A 161 -13.63 -9.44 12.21
CA LYS A 161 -14.15 -9.78 10.87
C LYS A 161 -13.65 -8.83 9.79
N GLY A 162 -13.30 -9.40 8.64
CA GLY A 162 -12.95 -8.75 7.40
C GLY A 162 -13.31 -9.66 6.24
N PHE A 163 -12.39 -9.89 5.31
CA PHE A 163 -12.52 -10.97 4.31
C PHE A 163 -12.52 -12.34 4.96
N TYR A 164 -11.83 -12.44 6.10
CA TYR A 164 -11.84 -13.64 6.95
C TYR A 164 -12.55 -13.37 8.27
N ASN A 165 -12.91 -14.46 8.95
CA ASN A 165 -13.46 -14.44 10.29
C ASN A 165 -12.33 -14.74 11.29
N TYR A 166 -12.21 -13.94 12.35
CA TYR A 166 -11.16 -14.02 13.37
C TYR A 166 -11.71 -14.32 14.77
N HIS A 167 -13.00 -14.68 14.88
CA HIS A 167 -13.57 -15.12 16.14
C HIS A 167 -13.02 -16.48 16.54
N GLU A 168 -13.03 -16.77 17.84
CA GLU A 168 -12.59 -18.05 18.37
C GLU A 168 -13.33 -19.22 17.69
N GLY A 169 -12.58 -20.27 17.30
CA GLY A 169 -13.13 -21.44 16.58
C GLY A 169 -13.31 -21.22 15.07
N SER A 170 -13.08 -20.04 14.53
CA SER A 170 -13.16 -19.81 13.09
C SER A 170 -11.98 -20.44 12.35
N THR A 171 -12.27 -21.08 11.21
CA THR A 171 -11.26 -21.62 10.29
C THR A 171 -11.26 -20.79 9.00
N LYS A 172 -10.08 -20.62 8.41
CA LYS A 172 -10.00 -20.05 7.06
C LYS A 172 -10.57 -21.06 6.04
N PRO A 173 -11.25 -20.55 4.98
CA PRO A 173 -11.65 -21.41 3.86
C PRO A 173 -10.43 -22.08 3.21
N GLU A 174 -10.62 -23.32 2.75
CA GLU A 174 -9.58 -24.02 1.98
C GLU A 174 -9.44 -23.40 0.58
N PRO A 175 -8.22 -23.10 0.13
CA PRO A 175 -7.99 -22.55 -1.20
C PRO A 175 -8.17 -23.62 -2.30
N ASN A 176 -8.61 -23.19 -3.47
CA ASN A 176 -8.44 -23.97 -4.69
C ASN A 176 -6.96 -23.94 -5.10
N LYS A 177 -6.31 -25.13 -5.06
CA LYS A 177 -4.88 -25.28 -5.35
C LYS A 177 -4.60 -25.66 -6.80
N ASP A 178 -5.47 -25.28 -7.74
CA ASP A 178 -5.22 -25.44 -9.17
C ASP A 178 -3.98 -24.61 -9.58
N PRO A 179 -2.91 -25.24 -10.10
CA PRO A 179 -1.69 -24.54 -10.45
C PRO A 179 -1.86 -23.55 -11.59
N ALA A 180 -2.72 -23.83 -12.57
CA ALA A 180 -2.95 -22.96 -13.72
C ALA A 180 -3.70 -21.69 -13.29
N LEU A 181 -4.70 -21.82 -12.43
CA LEU A 181 -5.41 -20.70 -11.82
C LEU A 181 -4.48 -19.83 -10.97
N ALA A 182 -3.67 -20.47 -10.13
CA ALA A 182 -2.72 -19.77 -9.26
C ALA A 182 -1.67 -18.99 -10.06
N GLU A 183 -1.14 -19.57 -11.14
CA GLU A 183 -0.20 -18.89 -12.02
C GLU A 183 -0.83 -17.71 -12.74
N ALA A 184 -2.07 -17.82 -13.18
CA ALA A 184 -2.82 -16.73 -13.81
C ALA A 184 -3.04 -15.56 -12.83
N ILE A 185 -3.44 -15.86 -11.59
CA ILE A 185 -3.60 -14.86 -10.51
C ILE A 185 -2.27 -14.14 -10.25
N LEU A 186 -1.20 -14.91 -10.03
CA LEU A 186 0.13 -14.37 -9.75
C LEU A 186 0.61 -13.45 -10.88
N LYS A 187 0.55 -13.92 -12.13
CA LYS A 187 0.98 -13.15 -13.30
C LYS A 187 0.22 -11.83 -13.42
N ARG A 188 -1.09 -11.86 -13.20
CA ARG A 188 -1.95 -10.68 -13.30
C ARG A 188 -1.59 -9.63 -12.25
N ILE A 189 -1.45 -10.02 -10.98
CA ILE A 189 -1.07 -9.12 -9.90
C ILE A 189 0.36 -8.60 -10.09
N LEU A 190 1.32 -9.47 -10.42
CA LEU A 190 2.70 -9.07 -10.66
C LEU A 190 2.85 -8.11 -11.85
N ALA A 191 2.12 -8.35 -12.94
CA ALA A 191 2.14 -7.45 -14.09
C ALA A 191 1.72 -6.03 -13.70
N MET A 192 0.70 -5.88 -12.86
CA MET A 192 0.25 -4.58 -12.37
C MET A 192 1.29 -3.92 -11.44
N LEU A 193 1.92 -4.69 -10.55
CA LEU A 193 2.98 -4.20 -9.68
C LEU A 193 4.21 -3.74 -10.48
N ILE A 194 4.64 -4.53 -11.47
CA ILE A 194 5.79 -4.23 -12.33
C ILE A 194 5.50 -2.98 -13.18
N ASN A 195 4.33 -2.89 -13.79
CA ASN A 195 3.94 -1.73 -14.58
C ASN A 195 3.91 -0.45 -13.73
N GLU A 196 3.37 -0.53 -12.51
CA GLU A 196 3.35 0.62 -11.60
C GLU A 196 4.75 1.01 -11.12
N ALA A 197 5.62 0.03 -10.86
CA ALA A 197 7.02 0.30 -10.52
C ALA A 197 7.78 0.96 -11.67
N ALA A 198 7.57 0.49 -12.91
CA ALA A 198 8.17 1.08 -14.10
C ALA A 198 7.68 2.51 -14.32
N ASP A 199 6.38 2.75 -14.17
CA ASP A 199 5.77 4.08 -14.30
C ASP A 199 6.26 5.03 -13.20
N ALA A 200 6.42 4.54 -11.97
CA ALA A 200 6.99 5.31 -10.88
C ALA A 200 8.44 5.72 -11.15
N LEU A 201 9.26 4.86 -11.75
CA LEU A 201 10.63 5.19 -12.16
C LEU A 201 10.66 6.22 -13.30
N TYR A 202 9.73 6.11 -14.24
CA TYR A 202 9.67 7.01 -15.40
C TYR A 202 9.19 8.41 -15.02
N LEU A 203 8.25 8.52 -14.10
CA LEU A 203 7.66 9.78 -13.66
C LEU A 203 8.40 10.42 -12.46
N ASN A 204 9.34 9.70 -11.85
CA ASN A 204 10.09 10.20 -10.69
C ASN A 204 11.49 10.73 -11.04
#